data_d0fb4209cc866f3cc2654488faad21df
#
_entry.id   d0fb4209cc866f3cc2654488faad21df
#
_cell.length_a   1.000
_cell.length_b   1.000
_cell.length_c   1.000
_cell.angle_alpha   90.00
_cell.angle_beta   90.00
_cell.angle_gamma   90.00
#
_symmetry.space_group_name_H-M   'P 1'
#
loop_
_entity.id
_entity.type
_entity.pdbx_description
1 polymer ?
#
loop_
_entity_poly.entity_id
_entity_poly.type
_entity_poly.pdbx_seq_one_letter_code
_entity_poly.pdbx_strand_id
1 'polypeptide(L)'
;FWDSRVSTESGVVVSPAGDALPGELQLPLQIQAMFPPTSRDEMRGSHEDVFAGNEIAAVADDNFKGIWEAIFNRIIAIDEYQELFLEAFPDIDVNDLGFQHAAIALASFETEAFGINDSPFDQFLRGYNQAMSPAAKRGARLFFGKASCVDCHSGTLLTDQLHHNLAVPQLGPGKNPLTGLDVGRAVVTGDPADEFAFRTPALRNVAATGPWMHNGAYTSLEDVILHHLEPDDMIEDY
;
A
#
# COMPACT_ATOMS: atom_id res chain seq x y z
N PHE A 1 -2.25 0.44 -2.02
CA PHE A 1 -3.52 0.21 -1.33
C PHE A 1 -4.08 -1.18 -1.63
N TRP A 2 -4.71 -1.79 -0.64
CA TRP A 2 -5.33 -3.11 -0.78
C TRP A 2 -6.56 -3.12 -1.68
N ASP A 3 -7.25 -1.99 -1.81
CA ASP A 3 -8.41 -1.77 -2.68
C ASP A 3 -8.06 -1.22 -4.07
N SER A 4 -6.78 -0.97 -4.34
CA SER A 4 -6.26 -0.38 -5.58
C SER A 4 -6.94 0.95 -5.97
N ARG A 5 -7.27 1.81 -4.98
CA ARG A 5 -7.79 3.16 -5.24
C ARG A 5 -6.83 4.04 -6.05
N VAL A 6 -5.55 3.69 -6.06
CA VAL A 6 -4.55 4.22 -6.99
C VAL A 6 -4.13 3.07 -7.89
N SER A 7 -4.38 3.21 -9.17
CA SER A 7 -4.06 2.21 -10.20
C SER A 7 -3.68 2.87 -11.52
N THR A 8 -3.16 2.06 -12.43
CA THR A 8 -2.97 2.47 -13.82
C THR A 8 -3.81 1.55 -14.70
N GLU A 9 -4.83 2.10 -15.33
CA GLU A 9 -5.74 1.38 -16.20
C GLU A 9 -5.55 1.86 -17.65
N SER A 10 -5.16 0.95 -18.53
CA SER A 10 -4.88 1.27 -19.95
C SER A 10 -3.89 2.44 -20.13
N GLY A 11 -2.92 2.57 -19.23
CA GLY A 11 -1.91 3.65 -19.28
C GLY A 11 -2.40 4.98 -18.68
N VAL A 12 -3.61 5.02 -18.14
CA VAL A 12 -4.15 6.20 -17.45
C VAL A 12 -4.13 5.96 -15.95
N VAL A 13 -3.65 6.95 -15.20
CA VAL A 13 -3.70 6.89 -13.74
C VAL A 13 -5.13 7.14 -13.26
N VAL A 14 -5.61 6.26 -12.40
CA VAL A 14 -6.86 6.39 -11.67
C VAL A 14 -6.53 6.64 -10.19
N SER A 15 -7.12 7.67 -9.60
CA SER A 15 -6.96 7.99 -8.19
C SER A 15 -8.19 8.69 -7.63
N PRO A 16 -8.41 8.68 -6.30
CA PRO A 16 -9.52 9.41 -5.67
C PRO A 16 -9.48 10.93 -5.90
N ALA A 17 -8.32 11.49 -6.23
CA ALA A 17 -8.15 12.93 -6.42
C ALA A 17 -8.53 13.41 -7.84
N GLY A 18 -8.68 12.50 -8.81
CA GLY A 18 -9.02 12.88 -10.18
C GLY A 18 -8.14 14.01 -10.73
N ASP A 19 -8.77 15.06 -11.24
CA ASP A 19 -8.10 16.25 -11.81
C ASP A 19 -7.35 17.13 -10.78
N ALA A 20 -7.51 16.85 -9.49
CA ALA A 20 -6.75 17.56 -8.45
C ALA A 20 -5.30 17.07 -8.35
N LEU A 21 -5.00 15.88 -8.92
CA LEU A 21 -3.66 15.30 -8.87
C LEU A 21 -2.67 16.14 -9.67
N PRO A 22 -1.48 16.48 -9.10
CA PRO A 22 -0.42 17.17 -9.85
C PRO A 22 0.06 16.37 -11.07
N GLY A 23 0.17 17.05 -12.22
CA GLY A 23 0.49 16.40 -13.50
C GLY A 23 1.91 15.85 -13.63
N GLU A 24 2.81 16.23 -12.73
CA GLU A 24 4.19 15.72 -12.66
C GLU A 24 4.25 14.27 -12.13
N LEU A 25 3.24 13.82 -11.40
CA LEU A 25 3.19 12.48 -10.81
C LEU A 25 2.76 11.46 -11.88
N GLN A 26 3.67 10.54 -12.21
CA GLN A 26 3.45 9.55 -13.27
C GLN A 26 3.44 8.10 -12.76
N LEU A 27 4.07 7.84 -11.62
CA LEU A 27 4.22 6.50 -11.09
C LEU A 27 3.21 6.24 -9.96
N PRO A 28 2.57 5.06 -9.90
CA PRO A 28 1.61 4.73 -8.86
C PRO A 28 2.14 4.93 -7.43
N LEU A 29 3.43 4.66 -7.20
CA LEU A 29 4.05 4.82 -5.89
C LEU A 29 4.13 6.30 -5.47
N GLN A 30 4.48 7.21 -6.40
CA GLN A 30 4.46 8.66 -6.18
C GLN A 30 3.05 9.14 -5.83
N ILE A 31 2.07 8.67 -6.58
CA ILE A 31 0.67 9.04 -6.40
C ILE A 31 0.13 8.47 -5.09
N GLN A 32 0.49 7.25 -4.74
CA GLN A 32 0.09 6.64 -3.47
C GLN A 32 0.58 7.46 -2.27
N ALA A 33 1.79 8.00 -2.32
CA ALA A 33 2.36 8.83 -1.25
C ALA A 33 1.59 10.14 -1.00
N MET A 34 0.73 10.58 -1.94
CA MET A 34 -0.13 11.76 -1.78
C MET A 34 -1.31 11.52 -0.81
N PHE A 35 -1.73 10.27 -0.57
CA PHE A 35 -3.00 9.99 0.09
C PHE A 35 -2.98 9.84 1.62
N PRO A 36 -1.93 9.37 2.30
CA PRO A 36 -1.91 9.29 3.75
C PRO A 36 -2.29 10.61 4.45
N PRO A 37 -1.82 11.80 4.00
CA PRO A 37 -2.24 13.08 4.59
C PRO A 37 -3.72 13.42 4.37
N THR A 38 -4.40 12.77 3.42
CA THR A 38 -5.81 13.05 3.12
C THR A 38 -6.77 12.22 3.97
N SER A 39 -6.30 11.12 4.55
CA SER A 39 -7.10 10.23 5.38
C SER A 39 -7.11 10.70 6.84
N ARG A 40 -8.32 10.87 7.41
CA ARG A 40 -8.48 11.27 8.80
C ARG A 40 -8.00 10.20 9.77
N ASP A 41 -8.11 8.94 9.38
CA ASP A 41 -7.69 7.79 10.18
C ASP A 41 -6.17 7.51 10.11
N GLU A 42 -5.47 8.18 9.18
CA GLU A 42 -4.02 8.03 9.00
C GLU A 42 -3.25 9.25 9.51
N MET A 43 -3.06 10.27 8.68
CA MET A 43 -2.19 11.42 9.02
C MET A 43 -2.93 12.72 9.24
N ARG A 44 -4.17 12.84 8.73
CA ARG A 44 -4.87 14.13 8.73
C ARG A 44 -5.40 14.53 10.09
N GLY A 45 -5.85 13.56 10.89
CA GLY A 45 -6.49 13.79 12.17
C GLY A 45 -8.00 14.03 12.07
N SER A 46 -8.67 13.90 13.20
CA SER A 46 -10.11 14.04 13.34
C SER A 46 -10.61 15.49 13.24
N HIS A 47 -11.93 15.67 13.15
CA HIS A 47 -12.51 17.00 13.22
C HIS A 47 -12.28 17.71 14.57
N GLU A 48 -12.05 16.95 15.63
CA GLU A 48 -11.77 17.48 16.97
C GLU A 48 -10.33 18.02 17.07
N ASP A 49 -9.39 17.50 16.26
CA ASP A 49 -8.00 17.95 16.24
C ASP A 49 -7.85 19.39 15.70
N VAL A 50 -8.86 19.91 15.02
CA VAL A 50 -8.93 21.33 14.60
C VAL A 50 -8.81 22.25 15.82
N PHE A 51 -9.49 21.92 16.91
CA PHE A 51 -9.46 22.70 18.16
C PHE A 51 -8.11 22.61 18.88
N ALA A 52 -7.32 21.57 18.59
CA ALA A 52 -5.95 21.43 19.06
C ALA A 52 -4.91 22.16 18.19
N GLY A 53 -5.37 22.89 17.13
CA GLY A 53 -4.52 23.67 16.24
C GLY A 53 -3.92 22.88 15.08
N ASN A 54 -4.51 21.73 14.72
CA ASN A 54 -4.11 20.97 13.54
C ASN A 54 -4.75 21.58 12.28
N GLU A 55 -3.99 22.42 11.58
CA GLU A 55 -4.44 23.14 10.38
C GLU A 55 -4.83 22.19 9.24
N ILE A 56 -4.21 21.03 9.14
CA ILE A 56 -4.52 20.03 8.10
C ILE A 56 -5.92 19.43 8.35
N ALA A 57 -6.28 19.17 9.59
CA ALA A 57 -7.59 18.68 9.98
C ALA A 57 -8.71 19.68 9.67
N ALA A 58 -8.38 20.98 9.63
CA ALA A 58 -9.33 22.06 9.34
C ALA A 58 -9.74 22.17 7.87
N VAL A 59 -8.95 21.62 6.95
CA VAL A 59 -9.25 21.65 5.51
C VAL A 59 -10.45 20.75 5.20
N ALA A 60 -11.31 21.10 4.25
CA ALA A 60 -12.45 20.26 3.81
C ALA A 60 -11.99 18.94 3.24
N ASP A 61 -12.82 17.87 3.37
CA ASP A 61 -12.42 16.49 3.02
C ASP A 61 -12.17 16.29 1.53
N ASP A 62 -12.85 17.04 0.69
CA ASP A 62 -12.76 17.02 -0.77
C ASP A 62 -11.71 18.00 -1.34
N ASN A 63 -11.11 18.82 -0.49
CA ASN A 63 -10.09 19.78 -0.91
C ASN A 63 -8.68 19.17 -0.81
N PHE A 64 -8.40 18.22 -1.68
CA PHE A 64 -7.09 17.55 -1.74
C PHE A 64 -5.92 18.54 -1.85
N LYS A 65 -6.04 19.55 -2.74
CA LYS A 65 -4.98 20.54 -2.96
C LYS A 65 -4.67 21.33 -1.68
N GLY A 66 -5.71 21.78 -0.97
CA GLY A 66 -5.52 22.49 0.30
C GLY A 66 -4.91 21.62 1.40
N ILE A 67 -5.23 20.32 1.43
CA ILE A 67 -4.62 19.37 2.37
C ILE A 67 -3.13 19.22 2.08
N TRP A 68 -2.76 19.00 0.82
CA TRP A 68 -1.36 18.86 0.41
C TRP A 68 -0.56 20.15 0.62
N GLU A 69 -1.15 21.30 0.35
CA GLU A 69 -0.53 22.60 0.63
C GLU A 69 -0.28 22.79 2.13
N ALA A 70 -1.26 22.49 2.97
CA ALA A 70 -1.12 22.62 4.42
C ALA A 70 0.00 21.74 5.00
N ILE A 71 0.07 20.44 4.59
CA ILE A 71 1.16 19.56 5.04
C ILE A 71 2.51 20.01 4.49
N PHE A 72 2.58 20.43 3.23
CA PHE A 72 3.83 20.89 2.64
C PHE A 72 4.35 22.15 3.30
N ASN A 73 3.49 23.12 3.61
CA ASN A 73 3.85 24.35 4.35
C ASN A 73 4.47 24.03 5.71
N ARG A 74 4.01 22.98 6.38
CA ARG A 74 4.61 22.51 7.63
C ARG A 74 6.02 21.95 7.42
N ILE A 75 6.23 21.22 6.33
CA ILE A 75 7.53 20.60 6.00
C ILE A 75 8.54 21.68 5.59
N ILE A 76 8.15 22.57 4.66
CA ILE A 76 9.06 23.56 4.09
C ILE A 76 9.40 24.71 5.07
N ALA A 77 8.64 24.84 6.15
CA ALA A 77 8.97 25.77 7.25
C ALA A 77 10.20 25.34 8.07
N ILE A 78 10.72 24.13 7.83
CA ILE A 78 11.93 23.62 8.46
C ILE A 78 13.09 23.87 7.51
N ASP A 79 14.06 24.70 7.91
CA ASP A 79 15.16 25.16 7.06
C ASP A 79 15.93 24.00 6.42
N GLU A 80 16.21 22.95 7.17
CA GLU A 80 16.93 21.77 6.68
C GLU A 80 16.16 21.04 5.57
N TYR A 81 14.83 20.98 5.63
CA TYR A 81 14.04 20.41 4.55
C TYR A 81 14.03 21.30 3.31
N GLN A 82 13.99 22.62 3.48
CA GLN A 82 14.09 23.55 2.36
C GLN A 82 15.40 23.34 1.58
N GLU A 83 16.54 23.25 2.29
CA GLU A 83 17.84 23.00 1.68
C GLU A 83 17.86 21.66 0.93
N LEU A 84 17.36 20.58 1.55
CA LEU A 84 17.28 19.25 0.94
C LEU A 84 16.40 19.21 -0.32
N PHE A 85 15.25 19.90 -0.31
CA PHE A 85 14.38 20.00 -1.48
C PHE A 85 15.05 20.75 -2.63
N LEU A 86 15.73 21.87 -2.36
CA LEU A 86 16.46 22.63 -3.38
C LEU A 86 17.65 21.85 -3.95
N GLU A 87 18.30 21.01 -3.15
CA GLU A 87 19.35 20.11 -3.62
C GLU A 87 18.77 18.99 -4.51
N ALA A 88 17.64 18.39 -4.10
CA ALA A 88 16.99 17.29 -4.83
C ALA A 88 16.31 17.74 -6.13
N PHE A 89 15.83 18.99 -6.18
CA PHE A 89 15.10 19.57 -7.30
C PHE A 89 15.72 20.92 -7.74
N PRO A 90 16.95 20.93 -8.27
CA PRO A 90 17.72 22.16 -8.52
C PRO A 90 17.12 23.04 -9.61
N ASP A 91 16.26 22.51 -10.48
CA ASP A 91 15.62 23.24 -11.57
C ASP A 91 14.25 23.81 -11.19
N ILE A 92 13.79 23.61 -9.95
CA ILE A 92 12.48 24.08 -9.46
C ILE A 92 12.68 25.29 -8.55
N ASP A 93 11.94 26.37 -8.81
CA ASP A 93 11.92 27.51 -7.88
C ASP A 93 11.31 27.10 -6.53
N VAL A 94 11.84 27.65 -5.43
CA VAL A 94 11.34 27.35 -4.08
C VAL A 94 9.85 27.59 -3.93
N ASN A 95 9.30 28.58 -4.64
CA ASN A 95 7.88 28.92 -4.59
C ASN A 95 7.00 27.94 -5.40
N ASP A 96 7.60 27.14 -6.29
CA ASP A 96 6.93 26.11 -7.08
C ASP A 96 7.03 24.71 -6.45
N LEU A 97 7.79 24.59 -5.36
CA LEU A 97 7.82 23.35 -4.57
C LEU A 97 6.46 23.09 -3.92
N GLY A 98 6.06 21.84 -3.89
CA GLY A 98 4.81 21.40 -3.28
C GLY A 98 4.89 19.95 -2.79
N PHE A 99 3.80 19.45 -2.21
CA PHE A 99 3.78 18.10 -1.63
C PHE A 99 4.06 16.99 -2.66
N GLN A 100 3.81 17.22 -3.97
CA GLN A 100 4.20 16.31 -5.03
C GLN A 100 5.72 16.02 -5.04
N HIS A 101 6.55 16.98 -4.70
CA HIS A 101 8.00 16.79 -4.61
C HIS A 101 8.38 15.91 -3.40
N ALA A 102 7.66 16.07 -2.27
CA ALA A 102 7.78 15.16 -1.15
C ALA A 102 7.34 13.73 -1.52
N ALA A 103 6.26 13.60 -2.27
CA ALA A 103 5.77 12.31 -2.74
C ALA A 103 6.76 11.63 -3.71
N ILE A 104 7.40 12.39 -4.60
CA ILE A 104 8.47 11.89 -5.47
C ILE A 104 9.67 11.41 -4.65
N ALA A 105 10.09 12.20 -3.65
CA ALA A 105 11.20 11.83 -2.77
C ALA A 105 10.89 10.55 -1.96
N LEU A 106 9.68 10.43 -1.40
CA LEU A 106 9.22 9.25 -0.70
C LEU A 106 9.23 8.01 -1.60
N ALA A 107 8.67 8.11 -2.81
CA ALA A 107 8.66 7.01 -3.76
C ALA A 107 10.08 6.59 -4.20
N SER A 108 10.98 7.55 -4.35
CA SER A 108 12.40 7.28 -4.65
C SER A 108 13.09 6.56 -3.51
N PHE A 109 12.85 7.00 -2.26
CA PHE A 109 13.35 6.33 -1.06
C PHE A 109 12.81 4.89 -0.94
N GLU A 110 11.51 4.69 -1.12
CA GLU A 110 10.90 3.35 -1.04
C GLU A 110 11.47 2.41 -2.11
N THR A 111 11.67 2.92 -3.32
CA THR A 111 12.23 2.14 -4.43
C THR A 111 13.66 1.68 -4.13
N GLU A 112 14.49 2.55 -3.56
CA GLU A 112 15.87 2.24 -3.22
C GLU A 112 15.95 1.37 -1.97
N ALA A 113 15.26 1.74 -0.89
CA ALA A 113 15.38 1.08 0.40
C ALA A 113 14.70 -0.30 0.44
N PHE A 114 13.61 -0.48 -0.30
CA PHE A 114 12.81 -1.71 -0.29
C PHE A 114 12.88 -2.53 -1.57
N GLY A 115 13.72 -2.12 -2.53
CA GLY A 115 13.97 -2.82 -3.79
C GLY A 115 14.77 -4.11 -3.60
N ILE A 116 14.25 -5.09 -2.84
CA ILE A 116 14.94 -6.33 -2.50
C ILE A 116 14.88 -7.32 -3.67
N ASN A 117 16.04 -7.62 -4.24
CA ASN A 117 16.22 -8.54 -5.36
C ASN A 117 17.35 -9.55 -5.16
N ASP A 118 17.81 -9.76 -3.93
CA ASP A 118 18.91 -10.68 -3.59
C ASP A 118 18.56 -11.62 -2.42
N SER A 119 17.29 -12.03 -2.34
CA SER A 119 16.85 -13.03 -1.35
C SER A 119 17.50 -14.41 -1.65
N PRO A 120 17.52 -15.33 -0.67
CA PRO A 120 17.92 -16.71 -0.93
C PRO A 120 17.15 -17.38 -2.08
N PHE A 121 15.90 -17.00 -2.31
CA PHE A 121 15.11 -17.46 -3.44
C PHE A 121 15.63 -16.89 -4.76
N ASP A 122 15.95 -15.59 -4.83
CA ASP A 122 16.55 -14.97 -6.01
C ASP A 122 17.90 -15.59 -6.37
N GLN A 123 18.75 -15.83 -5.37
CA GLN A 123 20.03 -16.49 -5.57
C GLN A 123 19.85 -17.93 -6.08
N PHE A 124 18.86 -18.65 -5.55
CA PHE A 124 18.53 -19.98 -6.04
C PHE A 124 18.09 -19.96 -7.51
N LEU A 125 17.25 -19.01 -7.91
CA LEU A 125 16.83 -18.83 -9.30
C LEU A 125 18.00 -18.50 -10.25
N ARG A 126 19.04 -17.83 -9.73
CA ARG A 126 20.30 -17.57 -10.48
C ARG A 126 21.23 -18.77 -10.54
N GLY A 127 20.87 -19.91 -9.96
CA GLY A 127 21.64 -21.16 -9.98
C GLY A 127 22.47 -21.44 -8.73
N TYR A 128 22.44 -20.59 -7.70
CA TYR A 128 23.11 -20.84 -6.43
C TYR A 128 22.29 -21.83 -5.58
N ASN A 129 22.42 -23.12 -5.90
CA ASN A 129 21.58 -24.17 -5.30
C ASN A 129 21.66 -24.25 -3.76
N GLN A 130 22.74 -23.78 -3.14
CA GLN A 130 22.91 -23.80 -1.69
C GLN A 130 22.26 -22.62 -0.97
N ALA A 131 21.74 -21.60 -1.70
CA ALA A 131 21.12 -20.43 -1.11
C ALA A 131 19.82 -20.77 -0.37
N MET A 132 19.06 -21.77 -0.83
CA MET A 132 17.86 -22.25 -0.13
C MET A 132 18.14 -23.54 0.64
N SER A 133 17.59 -23.60 1.85
CA SER A 133 17.62 -24.84 2.66
C SER A 133 16.80 -25.97 1.99
N PRO A 134 17.06 -27.23 2.32
CA PRO A 134 16.23 -28.34 1.83
C PRO A 134 14.73 -28.19 2.20
N ALA A 135 14.41 -27.62 3.36
CA ALA A 135 13.03 -27.36 3.76
C ALA A 135 12.39 -26.27 2.88
N ALA A 136 13.09 -25.15 2.65
CA ALA A 136 12.62 -24.08 1.78
C ALA A 136 12.38 -24.57 0.34
N LYS A 137 13.23 -25.44 -0.18
CA LYS A 137 13.03 -26.07 -1.51
C LYS A 137 11.80 -26.98 -1.56
N ARG A 138 11.50 -27.70 -0.47
CA ARG A 138 10.26 -28.49 -0.38
C ARG A 138 9.04 -27.57 -0.35
N GLY A 139 9.09 -26.47 0.43
CA GLY A 139 8.05 -25.45 0.47
C GLY A 139 7.82 -24.82 -0.90
N ALA A 140 8.88 -24.43 -1.61
CA ALA A 140 8.78 -23.90 -2.96
C ALA A 140 8.09 -24.88 -3.93
N ARG A 141 8.38 -26.18 -3.83
CA ARG A 141 7.70 -27.20 -4.65
C ARG A 141 6.20 -27.34 -4.35
N LEU A 142 5.80 -27.09 -3.10
CA LEU A 142 4.37 -27.05 -2.74
C LEU A 142 3.73 -25.77 -3.29
N PHE A 143 4.36 -24.63 -3.06
CA PHE A 143 3.91 -23.30 -3.49
C PHE A 143 3.67 -23.23 -5.01
N PHE A 144 4.66 -23.65 -5.81
CA PHE A 144 4.59 -23.66 -7.27
C PHE A 144 3.91 -24.92 -7.85
N GLY A 145 3.40 -25.80 -7.01
CA GLY A 145 2.80 -27.07 -7.43
C GLY A 145 1.51 -27.37 -6.70
N LYS A 146 1.49 -28.40 -5.86
CA LYS A 146 0.27 -28.98 -5.28
C LYS A 146 -0.60 -27.97 -4.49
N ALA A 147 0.01 -26.99 -3.85
CA ALA A 147 -0.72 -25.99 -3.06
C ALA A 147 -1.31 -24.86 -3.89
N SER A 148 -0.98 -24.78 -5.21
CA SER A 148 -1.51 -23.79 -6.17
C SER A 148 -1.35 -22.31 -5.76
N CYS A 149 -0.47 -21.99 -4.82
CA CYS A 149 -0.26 -20.59 -4.39
C CYS A 149 0.18 -19.69 -5.55
N VAL A 150 0.90 -20.27 -6.53
CA VAL A 150 1.37 -19.59 -7.75
C VAL A 150 0.24 -19.08 -8.64
N ASP A 151 -0.99 -19.56 -8.49
CA ASP A 151 -2.12 -19.15 -9.33
C ASP A 151 -2.44 -17.65 -9.09
N CYS A 152 -2.27 -17.16 -7.84
CA CYS A 152 -2.37 -15.76 -7.49
C CYS A 152 -0.99 -15.12 -7.24
N HIS A 153 -0.05 -15.86 -6.64
CA HIS A 153 1.29 -15.36 -6.28
C HIS A 153 2.34 -15.75 -7.34
N SER A 154 2.28 -15.13 -8.50
CA SER A 154 3.17 -15.41 -9.65
C SER A 154 4.04 -14.21 -10.07
N GLY A 155 4.91 -14.42 -11.06
CA GLY A 155 5.81 -13.40 -11.58
C GLY A 155 6.92 -12.98 -10.62
N THR A 156 7.65 -11.92 -10.98
CA THR A 156 8.84 -11.46 -10.23
C THR A 156 8.52 -10.90 -8.85
N LEU A 157 7.34 -10.36 -8.66
CA LEU A 157 6.86 -9.83 -7.39
C LEU A 157 6.01 -10.84 -6.60
N LEU A 158 5.71 -12.00 -7.17
CA LEU A 158 4.85 -13.02 -6.56
C LEU A 158 3.45 -12.46 -6.25
N THR A 159 2.83 -11.86 -7.27
CA THR A 159 1.48 -11.31 -7.24
C THR A 159 0.91 -11.27 -8.66
N ASP A 160 -0.38 -11.56 -8.81
CA ASP A 160 -1.15 -11.32 -10.04
C ASP A 160 -1.73 -9.91 -10.09
N GLN A 161 -1.67 -9.15 -8.98
CA GLN A 161 -2.25 -7.83 -8.77
C GLN A 161 -3.78 -7.78 -8.95
N LEU A 162 -4.44 -8.92 -9.04
CA LEU A 162 -5.89 -9.02 -9.07
C LEU A 162 -6.48 -8.94 -7.65
N HIS A 163 -7.81 -8.94 -7.56
CA HIS A 163 -8.51 -8.83 -6.28
C HIS A 163 -9.26 -10.14 -6.00
N HIS A 164 -9.08 -10.66 -4.79
CA HIS A 164 -9.68 -11.91 -4.37
C HIS A 164 -10.31 -11.75 -2.98
N ASN A 165 -11.46 -12.41 -2.79
CA ASN A 165 -12.10 -12.53 -1.50
C ASN A 165 -11.61 -13.82 -0.84
N LEU A 166 -10.84 -13.69 0.23
CA LEU A 166 -10.29 -14.81 1.02
C LEU A 166 -11.04 -14.98 2.35
N ALA A 167 -12.19 -14.34 2.52
CA ALA A 167 -12.97 -14.37 3.76
C ALA A 167 -12.15 -14.01 5.03
N VAL A 168 -11.22 -13.05 4.92
CA VAL A 168 -10.40 -12.61 6.05
C VAL A 168 -11.27 -12.04 7.15
N PRO A 169 -11.07 -12.42 8.43
CA PRO A 169 -11.85 -11.89 9.56
C PRO A 169 -11.81 -10.36 9.60
N GLN A 170 -12.93 -9.72 9.87
CA GLN A 170 -13.04 -8.27 9.95
C GLN A 170 -12.48 -7.77 11.28
N LEU A 171 -11.43 -6.96 11.23
CA LEU A 171 -10.81 -6.34 12.38
C LEU A 171 -10.76 -4.82 12.22
N GLY A 172 -11.08 -4.13 13.29
CA GLY A 172 -11.09 -2.68 13.30
C GLY A 172 -12.22 -2.05 12.49
N PRO A 173 -12.27 -0.72 12.43
CA PRO A 173 -13.29 0.00 11.67
C PRO A 173 -12.99 -0.05 10.18
N GLY A 174 -13.94 -0.57 9.40
CA GLY A 174 -13.91 -0.47 7.95
C GLY A 174 -14.51 0.85 7.44
N LYS A 175 -14.41 1.08 6.14
CA LYS A 175 -14.84 2.34 5.48
C LYS A 175 -16.28 2.33 5.01
N ASN A 176 -17.02 1.22 5.14
CA ASN A 176 -18.44 1.22 4.83
C ASN A 176 -19.22 1.97 5.93
N PRO A 177 -19.85 3.11 5.62
CA PRO A 177 -20.51 3.95 6.64
C PRO A 177 -21.75 3.33 7.26
N LEU A 178 -22.33 2.30 6.62
CA LEU A 178 -23.55 1.64 7.10
C LEU A 178 -23.26 0.44 8.00
N THR A 179 -22.21 -0.31 7.68
CA THR A 179 -21.89 -1.58 8.36
C THR A 179 -20.64 -1.50 9.22
N GLY A 180 -19.78 -0.53 9.00
CA GLY A 180 -18.47 -0.44 9.62
C GLY A 180 -17.49 -1.50 9.14
N LEU A 181 -17.81 -2.24 8.07
CA LEU A 181 -16.95 -3.28 7.50
C LEU A 181 -15.99 -2.72 6.47
N ASP A 182 -14.84 -3.33 6.32
CA ASP A 182 -13.95 -3.10 5.19
C ASP A 182 -14.40 -3.99 4.02
N VAL A 183 -15.06 -3.40 3.06
CA VAL A 183 -15.58 -4.10 1.88
C VAL A 183 -14.59 -4.12 0.71
N GLY A 184 -13.34 -3.74 0.95
CA GLY A 184 -12.25 -3.87 -0.01
C GLY A 184 -12.47 -3.12 -1.32
N ARG A 185 -12.25 -3.79 -2.44
CA ARG A 185 -12.35 -3.22 -3.79
C ARG A 185 -13.70 -2.56 -4.09
N ALA A 186 -14.78 -3.05 -3.52
CA ALA A 186 -16.14 -2.48 -3.71
C ALA A 186 -16.23 -1.00 -3.30
N VAL A 187 -15.40 -0.50 -2.37
CA VAL A 187 -15.33 0.94 -2.04
C VAL A 187 -14.95 1.79 -3.27
N VAL A 188 -14.15 1.22 -4.15
CA VAL A 188 -13.61 1.93 -5.34
C VAL A 188 -14.52 1.73 -6.55
N THR A 189 -14.99 0.52 -6.78
CA THR A 189 -15.77 0.17 -7.98
C THR A 189 -17.27 0.40 -7.82
N GLY A 190 -17.77 0.33 -6.60
CA GLY A 190 -19.21 0.31 -6.34
C GLY A 190 -19.92 -0.99 -6.81
N ASP A 191 -19.15 -1.98 -7.26
CA ASP A 191 -19.68 -3.26 -7.71
C ASP A 191 -19.80 -4.24 -6.52
N PRO A 192 -21.01 -4.76 -6.21
CA PRO A 192 -21.19 -5.77 -5.16
C PRO A 192 -20.37 -7.07 -5.39
N ALA A 193 -19.99 -7.39 -6.63
CA ALA A 193 -19.15 -8.53 -6.92
C ALA A 193 -17.72 -8.38 -6.37
N ASP A 194 -17.30 -7.14 -6.08
CA ASP A 194 -15.99 -6.82 -5.52
C ASP A 194 -15.99 -6.73 -3.98
N GLU A 195 -17.13 -7.03 -3.32
CA GLU A 195 -17.20 -6.99 -1.87
C GLU A 195 -16.21 -7.97 -1.22
N PHE A 196 -15.45 -7.46 -0.25
CA PHE A 196 -14.41 -8.18 0.48
C PHE A 196 -13.26 -8.71 -0.38
N ALA A 197 -13.14 -8.24 -1.62
CA ALA A 197 -12.02 -8.55 -2.47
C ALA A 197 -10.88 -7.55 -2.24
N PHE A 198 -9.68 -8.09 -1.99
CA PHE A 198 -8.47 -7.31 -1.75
C PHE A 198 -7.38 -7.72 -2.74
N ARG A 199 -6.53 -6.76 -3.09
CA ARG A 199 -5.44 -7.00 -4.04
C ARG A 199 -4.45 -8.02 -3.49
N THR A 200 -4.08 -9.01 -4.30
CA THR A 200 -2.99 -9.95 -3.98
C THR A 200 -1.69 -9.18 -3.69
N PRO A 201 -1.15 -9.23 -2.46
CA PRO A 201 0.09 -8.54 -2.14
C PRO A 201 1.30 -9.22 -2.78
N ALA A 202 2.34 -8.44 -3.04
CA ALA A 202 3.64 -9.00 -3.35
C ALA A 202 4.21 -9.75 -2.14
N LEU A 203 4.81 -10.93 -2.37
CA LEU A 203 5.39 -11.73 -1.28
C LEU A 203 6.88 -11.47 -1.05
N ARG A 204 7.46 -10.45 -1.69
CA ARG A 204 8.84 -10.05 -1.43
C ARG A 204 8.98 -9.61 0.01
N ASN A 205 9.97 -10.18 0.70
CA ASN A 205 10.27 -9.90 2.11
C ASN A 205 9.12 -10.13 3.10
N VAL A 206 8.12 -10.91 2.72
CA VAL A 206 6.89 -11.13 3.49
C VAL A 206 7.15 -11.59 4.94
N ALA A 207 8.22 -12.35 5.20
CA ALA A 207 8.54 -12.82 6.56
C ALA A 207 8.88 -11.70 7.55
N ALA A 208 9.24 -10.50 7.08
CA ALA A 208 9.63 -9.37 7.91
C ALA A 208 8.53 -8.29 8.04
N THR A 209 7.39 -8.45 7.35
CA THR A 209 6.37 -7.41 7.20
C THR A 209 5.03 -7.73 7.88
N GLY A 210 5.06 -8.58 8.91
CA GLY A 210 3.86 -8.80 9.74
C GLY A 210 3.42 -7.56 10.55
N PRO A 211 2.16 -7.56 11.05
CA PRO A 211 1.15 -8.59 10.90
C PRO A 211 0.58 -8.68 9.48
N TRP A 212 -0.01 -9.81 9.13
CA TRP A 212 -0.41 -10.12 7.76
C TRP A 212 -1.91 -10.02 7.54
N MET A 213 -2.33 -10.21 6.27
CA MET A 213 -3.60 -9.83 5.66
C MET A 213 -3.74 -8.30 5.54
N HIS A 214 -4.79 -7.83 4.87
CA HIS A 214 -5.03 -6.38 4.64
C HIS A 214 -5.25 -5.58 5.93
N ASN A 215 -5.74 -6.23 6.98
CA ASN A 215 -6.07 -5.63 8.27
C ASN A 215 -5.18 -6.13 9.43
N GLY A 216 -4.16 -6.94 9.13
CA GLY A 216 -3.27 -7.47 10.16
C GLY A 216 -3.86 -8.60 11.01
N ALA A 217 -4.85 -9.33 10.48
CA ALA A 217 -5.58 -10.38 11.21
C ALA A 217 -4.67 -11.46 11.81
N TYR A 218 -3.54 -11.76 11.17
CA TYR A 218 -2.66 -12.83 11.61
C TYR A 218 -1.26 -12.32 11.96
N THR A 219 -0.71 -12.85 13.05
CA THR A 219 0.66 -12.56 13.53
C THR A 219 1.64 -13.69 13.26
N SER A 220 1.19 -14.77 12.63
CA SER A 220 1.98 -15.93 12.22
C SER A 220 1.77 -16.20 10.72
N LEU A 221 2.86 -16.40 9.96
CA LEU A 221 2.77 -16.85 8.56
C LEU A 221 2.21 -18.28 8.43
N GLU A 222 2.33 -19.08 9.45
CA GLU A 222 1.73 -20.41 9.48
C GLU A 222 0.21 -20.31 9.48
N ASP A 223 -0.37 -19.44 10.30
CA ASP A 223 -1.81 -19.20 10.33
C ASP A 223 -2.32 -18.58 9.03
N VAL A 224 -1.54 -17.68 8.41
CA VAL A 224 -1.85 -17.16 7.06
C VAL A 224 -1.95 -18.29 6.04
N ILE A 225 -1.01 -19.24 6.06
CA ILE A 225 -1.03 -20.37 5.14
C ILE A 225 -2.22 -21.29 5.43
N LEU A 226 -2.51 -21.57 6.70
CA LEU A 226 -3.67 -22.35 7.10
C LEU A 226 -4.97 -21.69 6.65
N HIS A 227 -5.11 -20.39 6.83
CA HIS A 227 -6.28 -19.64 6.34
C HIS A 227 -6.48 -19.76 4.82
N HIS A 228 -5.41 -19.75 4.02
CA HIS A 228 -5.52 -19.98 2.57
C HIS A 228 -5.93 -21.40 2.19
N LEU A 229 -5.62 -22.38 3.03
CA LEU A 229 -5.95 -23.80 2.79
C LEU A 229 -7.33 -24.19 3.30
N GLU A 230 -7.72 -23.66 4.46
CA GLU A 230 -8.91 -24.05 5.23
C GLU A 230 -9.57 -22.80 5.86
N PRO A 231 -10.07 -21.84 5.04
CA PRO A 231 -10.57 -20.55 5.55
C PRO A 231 -11.75 -20.70 6.51
N ASP A 232 -12.64 -21.67 6.28
CA ASP A 232 -13.83 -21.87 7.13
C ASP A 232 -13.41 -22.26 8.56
N ASP A 233 -12.49 -23.22 8.70
CA ASP A 233 -11.98 -23.65 10.02
C ASP A 233 -11.27 -22.49 10.74
N MET A 234 -10.47 -21.71 10.01
CA MET A 234 -9.73 -20.58 10.58
C MET A 234 -10.63 -19.41 11.01
N ILE A 235 -11.81 -19.25 10.41
CA ILE A 235 -12.79 -18.24 10.82
C ILE A 235 -13.54 -18.68 12.07
N GLU A 236 -13.88 -19.98 12.18
CA GLU A 236 -14.56 -20.50 13.37
C GLU A 236 -13.69 -20.44 14.62
N ASP A 237 -12.37 -20.56 14.48
CA ASP A 237 -11.39 -20.52 15.59
C ASP A 237 -10.90 -19.09 15.92
N TYR A 238 -11.24 -18.08 15.11
CA TYR A 238 -10.79 -16.68 15.26
C TYR A 238 -11.64 -15.91 16.27
#